data_491cee7b98b11b61fa01ee1bd76c16c4
#
_entry.id   491cee7b98b11b61fa01ee1bd76c16c4
#
_cell.length_a   1.000
_cell.length_b   1.000
_cell.length_c   1.000
_cell.angle_alpha   90.00
_cell.angle_beta   90.00
_cell.angle_gamma   90.00
#
_symmetry.space_group_name_H-M   'P 1'
#
loop_
_entity.id
_entity.type
_entity.pdbx_description
1 polymer ?
#
loop_
_entity_poly.entity_id
_entity_poly.type
_entity_poly.pdbx_seq_one_letter_code
_entity_poly.pdbx_strand_id
1 'polypeptide(L)'
;KIMNNQKNIVLCGVGGQGTVLASKLLAAAAMSKDIPVMSAETIGMAQRGGSVFSHLRMGNDLYSPMIETGTADLIIGFEPGETVRMLPYLKTGGHVVVSTRAVKPVTATLSGFDYDAPQMLDYLKANVPNLTFVNADQACSDIGSSKVLNMVLLGAAIRTGVLDFTISEIESIMKQTLPEKFHEMNLRAL
;
A
#
# COMPACT_ATOMS: atom_id res chain seq x y z
N LYS A 1 -12.93 7.67 -28.06
CA LYS A 1 -13.21 6.78 -26.91
C LYS A 1 -12.24 7.19 -25.82
N ILE A 2 -12.66 8.04 -24.90
CA ILE A 2 -11.89 8.35 -23.69
C ILE A 2 -11.86 7.04 -22.92
N MET A 3 -10.72 6.37 -22.89
CA MET A 3 -10.52 5.22 -22.01
C MET A 3 -10.62 5.77 -20.60
N ASN A 4 -11.63 5.33 -19.89
CA ASN A 4 -11.82 5.68 -18.48
C ASN A 4 -10.71 4.96 -17.68
N ASN A 5 -9.56 5.59 -17.63
CA ASN A 5 -8.33 4.98 -17.06
C ASN A 5 -8.24 5.30 -15.57
N GLN A 6 -9.37 5.13 -14.87
CA GLN A 6 -9.39 5.25 -13.42
C GLN A 6 -8.62 4.11 -12.78
N LYS A 7 -7.83 4.43 -11.76
CA LYS A 7 -7.16 3.46 -10.90
C LYS A 7 -7.59 3.69 -9.45
N ASN A 8 -8.05 2.63 -8.84
CA ASN A 8 -8.47 2.61 -7.44
C ASN A 8 -7.48 1.76 -6.63
N ILE A 9 -6.82 2.37 -5.66
CA ILE A 9 -5.79 1.73 -4.85
C ILE A 9 -6.15 1.83 -3.38
N VAL A 10 -6.16 0.70 -2.69
CA VAL A 10 -6.28 0.64 -1.23
C VAL A 10 -4.90 0.35 -0.64
N LEU A 11 -4.44 1.21 0.26
CA LEU A 11 -3.25 0.95 1.06
C LEU A 11 -3.71 0.65 2.49
N CYS A 12 -3.24 -0.42 3.09
CA CYS A 12 -3.69 -0.83 4.41
C CYS A 12 -2.56 -1.42 5.25
N GLY A 13 -2.65 -1.24 6.55
CA GLY A 13 -1.64 -1.72 7.48
C GLY A 13 -1.92 -1.29 8.92
N VAL A 14 -0.88 -1.34 9.72
CA VAL A 14 -0.88 -0.91 11.12
C VAL A 14 -0.21 0.46 11.24
N GLY A 15 -0.75 1.31 12.09
CA GLY A 15 -0.23 2.66 12.31
C GLY A 15 1.26 2.66 12.63
N GLY A 16 2.02 3.49 11.90
CA GLY A 16 3.48 3.58 11.97
C GLY A 16 4.24 2.88 10.83
N GLN A 17 3.57 2.11 9.96
CA GLN A 17 4.23 1.41 8.85
C GLN A 17 4.47 2.27 7.59
N GLY A 18 3.94 3.50 7.55
CA GLY A 18 4.19 4.44 6.46
C GLY A 18 3.20 4.36 5.28
N THR A 19 1.99 3.81 5.50
CA THR A 19 0.90 3.76 4.50
C THR A 19 0.57 5.13 3.93
N VAL A 20 0.45 6.15 4.78
CA VAL A 20 0.14 7.53 4.38
C VAL A 20 1.24 8.12 3.49
N LEU A 21 2.51 7.85 3.78
CA LEU A 21 3.60 8.35 2.93
C LEU A 21 3.58 7.69 1.55
N ALA A 22 3.34 6.38 1.48
CA ALA A 22 3.21 5.66 0.21
C ALA A 22 2.02 6.21 -0.62
N SER A 23 0.87 6.46 0.02
CA SER A 23 -0.29 7.08 -0.62
C SER A 23 0.05 8.48 -1.18
N LYS A 24 0.75 9.31 -0.40
CA LYS A 24 1.17 10.66 -0.82
C LYS A 24 2.14 10.63 -2.01
N LEU A 25 3.09 9.70 -2.03
CA LEU A 25 4.03 9.55 -3.15
C LEU A 25 3.32 9.14 -4.44
N LEU A 26 2.38 8.19 -4.37
CA LEU A 26 1.56 7.81 -5.52
C LEU A 26 0.68 8.97 -6.01
N ALA A 27 0.05 9.71 -5.09
CA ALA A 27 -0.73 10.88 -5.44
C ALA A 27 0.12 11.95 -6.13
N ALA A 28 1.30 12.24 -5.59
CA ALA A 28 2.22 13.21 -6.19
C ALA A 28 2.73 12.75 -7.57
N ALA A 29 2.98 11.45 -7.76
CA ALA A 29 3.35 10.88 -9.05
C ALA A 29 2.22 11.04 -10.08
N ALA A 30 0.97 10.81 -9.70
CA ALA A 30 -0.17 11.04 -10.58
C ALA A 30 -0.31 12.53 -10.94
N MET A 31 -0.22 13.42 -9.95
CA MET A 31 -0.30 14.87 -10.16
C MET A 31 0.83 15.40 -11.05
N SER A 32 2.03 14.84 -10.99
CA SER A 32 3.14 15.22 -11.88
C SER A 32 2.90 14.88 -13.35
N LYS A 33 1.91 14.04 -13.63
CA LYS A 33 1.44 13.65 -14.97
C LYS A 33 0.08 14.28 -15.31
N ASP A 34 -0.34 15.33 -14.58
CA ASP A 34 -1.65 15.98 -14.72
C ASP A 34 -2.84 15.02 -14.58
N ILE A 35 -2.67 13.91 -13.85
CA ILE A 35 -3.74 12.96 -13.57
C ILE A 35 -4.49 13.43 -12.31
N PRO A 36 -5.82 13.66 -12.37
CA PRO A 36 -6.62 13.99 -11.21
C PRO A 36 -6.55 12.92 -10.12
N VAL A 37 -6.52 13.33 -8.86
CA VAL A 37 -6.39 12.42 -7.71
C VAL A 37 -7.37 12.81 -6.62
N MET A 38 -7.99 11.82 -6.01
CA MET A 38 -8.70 11.96 -4.74
C MET A 38 -8.20 10.93 -3.74
N SER A 39 -8.00 11.32 -2.49
CA SER A 39 -7.61 10.42 -1.41
C SER A 39 -8.47 10.60 -0.17
N ALA A 40 -8.71 9.50 0.53
CA ALA A 40 -9.28 9.48 1.88
C ALA A 40 -8.41 8.61 2.77
N GLU A 41 -8.06 9.13 3.95
CA GLU A 41 -7.19 8.44 4.90
C GLU A 41 -7.93 8.28 6.22
N THR A 42 -7.79 7.11 6.84
CA THR A 42 -8.21 6.93 8.24
C THR A 42 -7.20 7.66 9.13
N ILE A 43 -7.58 8.84 9.59
CA ILE A 43 -6.85 9.60 10.59
C ILE A 43 -7.59 9.41 11.92
N GLY A 44 -7.07 8.58 12.80
CA GLY A 44 -7.74 8.32 14.08
C GLY A 44 -6.74 8.06 15.20
N MET A 45 -7.28 7.69 16.38
CA MET A 45 -6.50 7.34 17.58
C MET A 45 -5.57 6.12 17.36
N ALA A 46 -5.72 5.43 16.26
CA ALA A 46 -4.96 4.25 15.84
C ALA A 46 -3.64 4.56 15.13
N GLN A 47 -3.09 5.76 15.22
CA GLN A 47 -1.81 6.13 14.56
C GLN A 47 -0.60 5.30 15.02
N ARG A 48 -0.73 4.58 16.14
CA ARG A 48 0.28 3.64 16.64
C ARG A 48 -0.39 2.32 17.01
N GLY A 49 -0.08 1.27 16.24
CA GLY A 49 -0.53 -0.09 16.54
C GLY A 49 -1.98 -0.42 16.21
N GLY A 50 -2.77 0.52 15.67
CA GLY A 50 -4.14 0.27 15.20
C GLY A 50 -4.23 0.16 13.69
N SER A 51 -5.39 -0.32 13.20
CA SER A 51 -5.68 -0.42 11.78
C SER A 51 -5.70 0.95 11.11
N VAL A 52 -4.97 1.08 10.01
CA VAL A 52 -4.96 2.28 9.16
C VAL A 52 -5.12 1.87 7.71
N PHE A 53 -5.91 2.64 6.96
CA PHE A 53 -6.01 2.45 5.52
C PHE A 53 -6.20 3.79 4.80
N SER A 54 -5.78 3.82 3.55
CA SER A 54 -5.95 4.96 2.64
C SER A 54 -6.64 4.47 1.39
N HIS A 55 -7.64 5.20 0.94
CA HIS A 55 -8.21 5.07 -0.39
C HIS A 55 -7.56 6.11 -1.30
N LEU A 56 -7.05 5.69 -2.42
CA LEU A 56 -6.45 6.55 -3.44
C LEU A 56 -7.08 6.25 -4.79
N ARG A 57 -7.69 7.26 -5.39
CA ARG A 57 -8.29 7.17 -6.70
C ARG A 57 -7.60 8.14 -7.65
N MET A 58 -7.27 7.66 -8.84
CA MET A 58 -6.61 8.45 -9.89
C MET A 58 -7.39 8.33 -11.20
N GLY A 59 -7.41 9.40 -11.99
CA GLY A 59 -8.08 9.45 -13.29
C GLY A 59 -9.15 10.51 -13.36
N ASN A 60 -9.89 10.53 -14.48
CA ASN A 60 -10.96 11.51 -14.71
C ASN A 60 -12.27 11.09 -14.06
N ASP A 61 -13.21 12.04 -13.94
CA ASP A 61 -14.58 11.83 -13.46
C ASP A 61 -14.64 11.23 -12.04
N LEU A 62 -13.76 11.67 -11.14
CA LEU A 62 -13.79 11.31 -9.74
C LEU A 62 -14.73 12.22 -8.96
N TYR A 63 -15.72 11.65 -8.29
CA TYR A 63 -16.72 12.39 -7.49
C TYR A 63 -16.61 12.12 -6.00
N SER A 64 -15.84 11.10 -5.61
CA SER A 64 -15.61 10.73 -4.20
C SER A 64 -14.24 10.08 -4.06
N PRO A 65 -13.53 10.35 -2.96
CA PRO A 65 -12.27 9.64 -2.66
C PRO A 65 -12.51 8.19 -2.19
N MET A 66 -13.74 7.85 -1.78
CA MET A 66 -14.05 6.52 -1.28
C MET A 66 -14.15 5.52 -2.43
N ILE A 67 -13.46 4.40 -2.28
CA ILE A 67 -13.50 3.28 -3.21
C ILE A 67 -14.67 2.38 -2.84
N GLU A 68 -15.49 2.02 -3.81
CA GLU A 68 -16.58 1.08 -3.63
C GLU A 68 -16.06 -0.35 -3.49
N THR A 69 -16.79 -1.18 -2.75
CA THR A 69 -16.51 -2.62 -2.63
C THR A 69 -16.42 -3.27 -4.01
N GLY A 70 -15.41 -4.09 -4.23
CA GLY A 70 -15.22 -4.82 -5.49
C GLY A 70 -14.68 -3.97 -6.65
N THR A 71 -14.12 -2.76 -6.41
CA THR A 71 -13.65 -1.88 -7.48
C THR A 71 -12.17 -1.50 -7.40
N ALA A 72 -11.44 -1.94 -6.36
CA ALA A 72 -10.00 -1.65 -6.24
C ALA A 72 -9.19 -2.46 -7.26
N ASP A 73 -8.38 -1.76 -8.03
CA ASP A 73 -7.43 -2.36 -8.99
C ASP A 73 -6.24 -2.99 -8.27
N LEU A 74 -5.82 -2.37 -7.17
CA LEU A 74 -4.64 -2.75 -6.40
C LEU A 74 -4.90 -2.57 -4.90
N ILE A 75 -4.47 -3.56 -4.12
CA ILE A 75 -4.31 -3.43 -2.67
C ILE A 75 -2.82 -3.53 -2.33
N ILE A 76 -2.30 -2.54 -1.60
CA ILE A 76 -0.95 -2.56 -1.05
C ILE A 76 -1.06 -2.79 0.46
N GLY A 77 -0.78 -4.02 0.88
CA GLY A 77 -0.89 -4.47 2.25
C GLY A 77 0.45 -4.42 2.99
N PHE A 78 0.52 -3.60 4.00
CA PHE A 78 1.69 -3.47 4.87
C PHE A 78 1.72 -4.55 5.96
N GLU A 79 0.58 -5.21 6.18
CA GLU A 79 0.37 -6.23 7.19
C GLU A 79 -0.67 -7.26 6.70
N PRO A 80 -0.43 -8.59 6.89
CA PRO A 80 -1.30 -9.63 6.31
C PRO A 80 -2.76 -9.56 6.74
N GLY A 81 -3.04 -9.42 8.04
CA GLY A 81 -4.42 -9.38 8.56
C GLY A 81 -5.19 -8.15 8.10
N GLU A 82 -4.54 -6.99 8.04
CA GLU A 82 -5.16 -5.78 7.51
C GLU A 82 -5.42 -5.91 6.00
N THR A 83 -4.57 -6.63 5.28
CA THR A 83 -4.78 -6.94 3.86
C THR A 83 -6.01 -7.82 3.66
N VAL A 84 -6.17 -8.88 4.46
CA VAL A 84 -7.38 -9.75 4.42
C VAL A 84 -8.64 -8.92 4.68
N ARG A 85 -8.61 -7.99 5.64
CA ARG A 85 -9.76 -7.11 5.94
C ARG A 85 -10.17 -6.22 4.77
N MET A 86 -9.21 -5.84 3.90
CA MET A 86 -9.47 -4.98 2.75
C MET A 86 -9.80 -5.75 1.46
N LEU A 87 -9.73 -7.08 1.45
CA LEU A 87 -10.08 -7.89 0.27
C LEU A 87 -11.48 -7.63 -0.31
N PRO A 88 -12.52 -7.29 0.49
CA PRO A 88 -13.82 -6.94 -0.08
C PRO A 88 -13.78 -5.77 -1.08
N TYR A 89 -12.76 -4.91 -1.02
CA TYR A 89 -12.58 -3.83 -1.99
C TYR A 89 -11.96 -4.28 -3.31
N LEU A 90 -11.26 -5.43 -3.34
CA LEU A 90 -10.55 -5.90 -4.53
C LEU A 90 -11.54 -6.26 -5.63
N LYS A 91 -11.34 -5.75 -6.83
CA LYS A 91 -12.12 -6.15 -8.00
C LYS A 91 -11.71 -7.55 -8.49
N THR A 92 -12.57 -8.18 -9.25
CA THR A 92 -12.23 -9.41 -9.98
C THR A 92 -11.01 -9.16 -10.89
N GLY A 93 -9.97 -9.96 -10.73
CA GLY A 93 -8.71 -9.79 -11.47
C GLY A 93 -7.81 -8.66 -10.95
N GLY A 94 -8.19 -7.99 -9.85
CA GLY A 94 -7.32 -7.02 -9.17
C GLY A 94 -6.06 -7.67 -8.60
N HIS A 95 -5.08 -6.86 -8.25
CA HIS A 95 -3.79 -7.33 -7.74
C HIS A 95 -3.62 -6.98 -6.25
N VAL A 96 -2.95 -7.86 -5.51
CA VAL A 96 -2.56 -7.62 -4.12
C VAL A 96 -1.04 -7.72 -4.00
N VAL A 97 -0.42 -6.69 -3.46
CA VAL A 97 0.97 -6.71 -3.00
C VAL A 97 0.95 -6.66 -1.49
N VAL A 98 1.55 -7.64 -0.82
CA VAL A 98 1.47 -7.75 0.63
C VAL A 98 2.82 -8.09 1.25
N SER A 99 3.15 -7.38 2.33
CA SER A 99 4.26 -7.73 3.23
C SER A 99 3.97 -9.04 3.96
N THR A 100 4.95 -9.93 4.02
CA THR A 100 4.86 -11.12 4.87
C THR A 100 5.11 -10.82 6.35
N ARG A 101 5.56 -9.60 6.67
CA ARG A 101 5.80 -9.18 8.05
C ARG A 101 4.48 -8.96 8.78
N ALA A 102 4.28 -9.74 9.84
CA ALA A 102 3.14 -9.60 10.73
C ALA A 102 3.40 -8.61 11.85
N VAL A 103 2.39 -7.81 12.16
CA VAL A 103 2.37 -6.94 13.34
C VAL A 103 1.11 -7.25 14.12
N LYS A 104 1.25 -7.94 15.26
CA LYS A 104 0.09 -8.29 16.10
C LYS A 104 -0.65 -7.02 16.52
N PRO A 105 -1.95 -6.89 16.18
CA PRO A 105 -2.74 -5.72 16.58
C PRO A 105 -2.81 -5.57 18.11
N VAL A 106 -2.79 -4.34 18.60
CA VAL A 106 -2.92 -4.07 20.05
C VAL A 106 -4.23 -4.64 20.60
N THR A 107 -5.30 -4.56 19.84
CA THR A 107 -6.60 -5.16 20.20
C THR A 107 -6.54 -6.67 20.39
N ALA A 108 -5.78 -7.39 19.55
CA ALA A 108 -5.58 -8.83 19.71
C ALA A 108 -4.76 -9.16 20.98
N THR A 109 -3.81 -8.29 21.33
CA THR A 109 -3.03 -8.44 22.56
C THR A 109 -3.90 -8.24 23.81
N LEU A 110 -4.82 -7.28 23.78
CA LEU A 110 -5.71 -6.97 24.92
C LEU A 110 -6.85 -7.98 25.08
N SER A 111 -7.35 -8.55 23.99
CA SER A 111 -8.46 -9.52 24.01
C SER A 111 -8.01 -10.97 24.20
N GLY A 112 -6.71 -11.24 24.27
CA GLY A 112 -6.16 -12.61 24.31
C GLY A 112 -6.37 -13.40 23.02
N PHE A 113 -6.76 -12.74 21.93
CA PHE A 113 -6.95 -13.39 20.65
C PHE A 113 -5.61 -13.80 20.06
N ASP A 114 -5.52 -15.04 19.61
CA ASP A 114 -4.33 -15.52 18.92
C ASP A 114 -4.33 -15.00 17.47
N TYR A 115 -3.34 -14.18 17.12
CA TYR A 115 -3.16 -13.64 15.79
C TYR A 115 -2.24 -14.57 15.00
N ASP A 116 -2.80 -15.30 14.03
CA ASP A 116 -2.11 -16.26 13.20
C ASP A 116 -1.79 -15.65 11.82
N ALA A 117 -0.59 -15.08 11.68
CA ALA A 117 -0.15 -14.49 10.42
C ALA A 117 0.02 -15.50 9.28
N PRO A 118 0.57 -16.72 9.49
CA PRO A 118 0.57 -17.79 8.49
C PRO A 118 -0.83 -18.05 7.93
N GLN A 119 -1.85 -18.17 8.77
CA GLN A 119 -3.22 -18.39 8.32
C GLN A 119 -3.72 -17.25 7.42
N MET A 120 -3.37 -15.99 7.73
CA MET A 120 -3.75 -14.84 6.88
C MET A 120 -3.06 -14.90 5.52
N LEU A 121 -1.79 -15.26 5.47
CA LEU A 121 -1.04 -15.41 4.21
C LEU A 121 -1.58 -16.58 3.37
N ASP A 122 -1.91 -17.71 3.98
CA ASP A 122 -2.52 -18.84 3.30
C ASP A 122 -3.92 -18.49 2.75
N TYR A 123 -4.70 -17.71 3.51
CA TYR A 123 -5.99 -17.21 3.05
C TYR A 123 -5.83 -16.31 1.81
N LEU A 124 -4.87 -15.38 1.82
CA LEU A 124 -4.57 -14.52 0.67
C LEU A 124 -4.17 -15.36 -0.55
N LYS A 125 -3.30 -16.35 -0.36
CA LYS A 125 -2.84 -17.26 -1.42
C LYS A 125 -3.98 -18.07 -2.04
N ALA A 126 -4.94 -18.48 -1.24
CA ALA A 126 -6.08 -19.27 -1.71
C ALA A 126 -7.14 -18.43 -2.44
N ASN A 127 -7.26 -17.13 -2.12
CA ASN A 127 -8.36 -16.29 -2.58
C ASN A 127 -7.97 -15.21 -3.58
N VAL A 128 -6.67 -14.94 -3.78
CA VAL A 128 -6.18 -13.86 -4.65
C VAL A 128 -5.32 -14.45 -5.77
N PRO A 129 -5.84 -14.51 -7.01
CA PRO A 129 -5.06 -15.03 -8.14
C PRO A 129 -3.83 -14.21 -8.49
N ASN A 130 -3.93 -12.87 -8.42
CA ASN A 130 -2.84 -11.95 -8.71
C ASN A 130 -2.24 -11.44 -7.40
N LEU A 131 -1.35 -12.21 -6.80
CA LEU A 131 -0.76 -11.95 -5.50
C LEU A 131 0.76 -11.87 -5.58
N THR A 132 1.32 -10.82 -4.98
CA THR A 132 2.76 -10.64 -4.80
C THR A 132 3.09 -10.58 -3.31
N PHE A 133 3.78 -11.57 -2.80
CA PHE A 133 4.35 -11.54 -1.46
C PHE A 133 5.69 -10.79 -1.45
N VAL A 134 5.88 -9.95 -0.46
CA VAL A 134 7.12 -9.20 -0.25
C VAL A 134 7.71 -9.60 1.11
N ASN A 135 8.90 -10.20 1.09
CA ASN A 135 9.66 -10.45 2.32
C ASN A 135 10.27 -9.14 2.83
N ALA A 136 9.43 -8.35 3.50
CA ALA A 136 9.80 -7.02 3.96
C ALA A 136 10.84 -7.04 5.08
N ASP A 137 10.90 -8.10 5.89
CA ASP A 137 11.92 -8.23 6.93
C ASP A 137 13.30 -8.37 6.33
N GLN A 138 13.46 -9.23 5.30
CA GLN A 138 14.72 -9.39 4.60
C GLN A 138 15.12 -8.08 3.90
N ALA A 139 14.22 -7.47 3.12
CA ALA A 139 14.51 -6.24 2.40
C ALA A 139 14.89 -5.08 3.33
N CYS A 140 14.18 -4.91 4.45
CA CYS A 140 14.51 -3.89 5.44
C CYS A 140 15.82 -4.19 6.17
N SER A 141 16.13 -5.47 6.43
CA SER A 141 17.39 -5.89 7.04
C SER A 141 18.58 -5.59 6.14
N ASP A 142 18.47 -5.91 4.85
CA ASP A 142 19.53 -5.68 3.85
C ASP A 142 19.86 -4.18 3.69
N ILE A 143 18.87 -3.33 3.93
CA ILE A 143 19.01 -1.87 3.88
C ILE A 143 19.47 -1.30 5.24
N GLY A 144 19.21 -2.03 6.32
CA GLY A 144 19.53 -1.61 7.69
C GLY A 144 18.47 -0.70 8.34
N SER A 145 17.24 -0.68 7.82
CA SER A 145 16.18 0.16 8.38
C SER A 145 14.78 -0.39 8.11
N SER A 146 13.97 -0.51 9.16
CA SER A 146 12.54 -0.83 9.02
C SER A 146 11.68 0.33 8.49
N LYS A 147 12.24 1.54 8.44
CA LYS A 147 11.52 2.75 7.99
C LYS A 147 11.32 2.80 6.49
N VAL A 148 11.96 1.90 5.73
CA VAL A 148 11.85 1.84 4.26
C VAL A 148 10.78 0.85 3.77
N LEU A 149 10.04 0.21 4.66
CA LEU A 149 8.99 -0.74 4.31
C LEU A 149 8.02 -0.19 3.26
N ASN A 150 7.64 1.07 3.40
CA ASN A 150 6.75 1.75 2.46
C ASN A 150 7.35 1.84 1.05
N MET A 151 8.65 2.09 0.92
CA MET A 151 9.32 2.15 -0.38
C MET A 151 9.48 0.76 -1.00
N VAL A 152 9.81 -0.25 -0.19
CA VAL A 152 9.88 -1.65 -0.63
C VAL A 152 8.54 -2.10 -1.23
N LEU A 153 7.44 -1.86 -0.52
CA LEU A 153 6.10 -2.23 -1.01
C LEU A 153 5.66 -1.38 -2.21
N LEU A 154 6.01 -0.11 -2.22
CA LEU A 154 5.73 0.78 -3.36
C LEU A 154 6.47 0.31 -4.61
N GLY A 155 7.75 -0.02 -4.51
CA GLY A 155 8.54 -0.58 -5.61
C GLY A 155 7.96 -1.89 -6.14
N ALA A 156 7.55 -2.79 -5.24
CA ALA A 156 6.87 -4.03 -5.62
C ALA A 156 5.53 -3.74 -6.34
N ALA A 157 4.75 -2.78 -5.85
CA ALA A 157 3.48 -2.38 -6.45
C ALA A 157 3.66 -1.82 -7.88
N ILE A 158 4.65 -0.98 -8.10
CA ILE A 158 4.96 -0.44 -9.43
C ILE A 158 5.36 -1.57 -10.39
N ARG A 159 6.17 -2.54 -9.93
CA ARG A 159 6.61 -3.67 -10.75
C ARG A 159 5.49 -4.62 -11.16
N THR A 160 4.31 -4.56 -10.54
CA THR A 160 3.14 -5.33 -10.99
C THR A 160 2.62 -4.89 -12.36
N GLY A 161 2.93 -3.65 -12.78
CA GLY A 161 2.39 -3.05 -13.99
C GLY A 161 0.92 -2.63 -13.91
N VAL A 162 0.28 -2.73 -12.75
CA VAL A 162 -1.12 -2.28 -12.56
C VAL A 162 -1.23 -0.76 -12.65
N LEU A 163 -0.20 -0.07 -12.17
CA LEU A 163 -0.08 1.38 -12.20
C LEU A 163 0.83 1.81 -13.34
N ASP A 164 0.43 2.84 -14.08
CA ASP A 164 1.17 3.37 -15.22
C ASP A 164 2.30 4.32 -14.75
N PHE A 165 3.11 3.84 -13.79
CA PHE A 165 4.28 4.54 -13.27
C PHE A 165 5.53 3.69 -13.43
N THR A 166 6.65 4.37 -13.64
CA THR A 166 7.99 3.77 -13.63
C THR A 166 8.66 3.99 -12.29
N ILE A 167 9.63 3.14 -11.95
CA ILE A 167 10.47 3.33 -10.78
C ILE A 167 11.14 4.71 -10.78
N SER A 168 11.67 5.14 -11.93
CA SER A 168 12.33 6.45 -12.06
C SER A 168 11.41 7.64 -11.78
N GLU A 169 10.13 7.55 -12.13
CA GLU A 169 9.15 8.58 -11.79
C GLU A 169 8.94 8.64 -10.27
N ILE A 170 8.80 7.50 -9.61
CA ILE A 170 8.67 7.43 -8.16
C ILE A 170 9.94 7.92 -7.45
N GLU A 171 11.12 7.57 -7.95
CA GLU A 171 12.39 8.09 -7.43
C GLU A 171 12.45 9.62 -7.48
N SER A 172 12.04 10.22 -8.61
CA SER A 172 12.00 11.67 -8.78
C SER A 172 11.06 12.33 -7.74
N ILE A 173 9.86 11.79 -7.60
CA ILE A 173 8.87 12.29 -6.62
C ILE A 173 9.37 12.11 -5.18
N MET A 174 9.98 10.96 -4.87
CA MET A 174 10.55 10.70 -3.56
C MET A 174 11.63 11.73 -3.19
N LYS A 175 12.54 12.05 -4.13
CA LYS A 175 13.57 13.07 -3.93
C LYS A 175 13.01 14.49 -3.71
N GLN A 176 11.88 14.80 -4.33
CA GLN A 176 11.20 16.09 -4.13
C GLN A 176 10.43 16.15 -2.79
N THR A 177 9.98 15.00 -2.30
CA THR A 177 9.08 14.91 -1.13
C THR A 177 9.85 14.71 0.16
N LEU A 178 10.93 13.93 0.14
CA LEU A 178 11.70 13.56 1.33
C LEU A 178 12.97 14.42 1.47
N PRO A 179 13.41 14.70 2.72
CA PRO A 179 14.70 15.32 2.97
C PRO A 179 15.85 14.49 2.39
N GLU A 180 16.87 15.16 1.86
CA GLU A 180 18.03 14.57 1.17
C GLU A 180 18.72 13.45 1.96
N LYS A 181 18.83 13.60 3.28
CA LYS A 181 19.43 12.58 4.18
C LYS A 181 18.75 11.20 4.14
N PHE A 182 17.53 11.12 3.58
CA PHE A 182 16.79 9.86 3.45
C PHE A 182 16.82 9.30 2.02
N HIS A 183 17.37 10.03 1.04
CA HIS A 183 17.28 9.65 -0.37
C HIS A 183 17.98 8.32 -0.64
N GLU A 184 19.25 8.18 -0.25
CA GLU A 184 20.02 6.98 -0.54
C GLU A 184 19.35 5.70 -0.03
N MET A 185 18.92 5.72 1.23
CA MET A 185 18.26 4.59 1.86
C MET A 185 16.93 4.22 1.16
N ASN A 186 16.13 5.21 0.78
CA ASN A 186 14.85 4.98 0.12
C ASN A 186 15.01 4.57 -1.35
N LEU A 187 16.04 5.07 -2.05
CA LEU A 187 16.39 4.62 -3.41
C LEU A 187 16.80 3.14 -3.44
N ARG A 188 17.54 2.69 -2.44
CA ARG A 188 17.90 1.26 -2.33
C ARG A 188 16.70 0.36 -2.03
N ALA A 189 15.65 0.91 -1.47
CA ALA A 189 14.44 0.19 -1.09
C ALA A 189 13.41 0.10 -2.23
N LEU A 190 13.45 1.02 -3.17
CA LEU A 190 12.54 1.11 -4.30
C LEU A 190 12.94 0.16 -5.43
#